data_9b214e2b2ee4164e657b21ad2984e73c
#
_entry.id   9b214e2b2ee4164e657b21ad2984e73c
#
_cell.length_a   1.000
_cell.length_b   1.000
_cell.length_c   1.000
_cell.angle_alpha   90.00
_cell.angle_beta   90.00
_cell.angle_gamma   90.00
#
_symmetry.space_group_name_H-M   'P 1'
#
loop_
_entity.id
_entity.type
_entity.pdbx_description
1 polymer ?
#
loop_
_entity_poly.entity_id
_entity_poly.type
_entity_poly.pdbx_seq_one_letter_code
_entity_poly.pdbx_strand_id
1 'polypeptide(L)'
;MKNYINITVAFCILFSLKSFCQVDSLEAEEDYSQYEKYDLDETVKRYCTPKVIGLSPAKLITAGYDMALSHQINSQAIDTFSSAQTGNVNNYNGVVIGANLPVLSNNKILINLGGSFVNSNYSFSNDTLNNPLLKTLDKGIRTLSLNTTIFKPLNQKTFILTFLSGEYNGNNTFRSWHSFSLSKLTVLGIFGWKFNDRFQFGIGATQTYRAGGKSYLPAILYNYTSKNEKWGIESLLPARFHHRYSFNRRTMLLSGFEIVGGSYHLANRDNYFPQTGAKIGEIDNYRSDNLELRRSEIRLRFDFQRALSDFIWIGAQAGYIVNYKFNLDSGNFYRGIGSSAPMVMENQVSSAPYFQISLNLVSP
;
A
#
# COMPACT_ATOMS: atom_id res chain seq x y z
N MET A 1 20.64 22.71 18.17
CA MET A 1 20.85 21.62 19.15
C MET A 1 19.72 21.40 20.16
N LYS A 2 18.70 22.26 20.28
CA LYS A 2 17.60 22.08 21.26
C LYS A 2 16.45 21.15 20.80
N ASN A 3 16.34 20.82 19.52
CA ASN A 3 15.19 20.04 19.01
C ASN A 3 15.40 18.51 18.98
N TYR A 4 16.62 18.02 19.17
CA TYR A 4 16.89 16.57 19.18
C TYR A 4 16.62 15.91 20.54
N ILE A 5 16.63 16.68 21.64
CA ILE A 5 16.40 16.16 22.98
C ILE A 5 14.94 15.74 23.18
N ASN A 6 13.99 16.43 22.54
CA ASN A 6 12.56 16.13 22.72
C ASN A 6 12.13 14.83 22.00
N ILE A 7 12.80 14.43 20.90
CA ILE A 7 12.49 13.19 20.17
C ILE A 7 13.04 11.97 20.94
N THR A 8 14.21 12.11 21.56
CA THR A 8 14.81 11.04 22.35
C THR A 8 14.03 10.77 23.64
N VAL A 9 13.48 11.80 24.28
CA VAL A 9 12.64 11.66 25.48
C VAL A 9 11.28 11.01 25.14
N ALA A 10 10.67 11.37 24.01
CA ALA A 10 9.43 10.72 23.53
C ALA A 10 9.64 9.23 23.22
N PHE A 11 10.80 8.85 22.67
CA PHE A 11 11.12 7.46 22.37
C PHE A 11 11.39 6.63 23.64
N CYS A 12 11.99 7.22 24.67
CA CYS A 12 12.22 6.55 25.95
C CYS A 12 10.94 6.34 26.77
N ILE A 13 9.95 7.22 26.65
CA ILE A 13 8.66 7.08 27.34
C ILE A 13 7.82 5.93 26.78
N LEU A 14 7.96 5.61 25.50
CA LEU A 14 7.27 4.48 24.86
C LEU A 14 7.84 3.11 25.26
N PHE A 15 9.06 3.05 25.80
CA PHE A 15 9.70 1.80 26.23
C PHE A 15 9.54 1.49 27.73
N SER A 16 8.93 2.37 28.50
CA SER A 16 8.77 2.20 29.95
C SER A 16 7.45 1.56 30.40
N LEU A 17 6.64 1.04 29.49
CA LEU A 17 5.50 0.20 29.86
C LEU A 17 6.00 -1.18 30.29
N LYS A 18 6.31 -1.32 31.56
CA LYS A 18 6.61 -2.60 32.20
C LYS A 18 5.37 -3.48 32.07
N SER A 19 5.49 -4.55 31.29
CA SER A 19 4.54 -5.66 31.32
C SER A 19 4.70 -6.38 32.66
N PHE A 20 3.77 -6.13 33.57
CA PHE A 20 3.60 -7.02 34.72
C PHE A 20 2.89 -8.27 34.21
N CYS A 21 3.67 -9.29 33.93
CA CYS A 21 3.20 -10.68 33.87
C CYS A 21 4.12 -11.49 34.77
N GLN A 22 3.87 -11.44 36.07
CA GLN A 22 4.34 -12.47 36.99
C GLN A 22 3.18 -13.42 37.21
N VAL A 23 3.29 -14.59 36.64
CA VAL A 23 2.53 -15.76 37.08
C VAL A 23 3.46 -16.54 37.99
N ASP A 24 3.23 -16.46 39.27
CA ASP A 24 3.81 -17.41 40.23
C ASP A 24 3.27 -18.80 39.88
N SER A 25 4.18 -19.68 39.54
CA SER A 25 3.90 -21.09 39.37
C SER A 25 3.71 -21.74 40.73
N LEU A 26 2.49 -21.78 41.20
CA LEU A 26 2.05 -22.82 42.13
C LEU A 26 1.46 -23.93 41.25
N GLU A 27 2.13 -25.05 41.15
CA GLU A 27 1.63 -26.31 40.61
C GLU A 27 0.40 -26.75 41.45
N ALA A 28 -0.76 -26.26 41.08
CA ALA A 28 -2.01 -26.94 41.39
C ALA A 28 -2.29 -27.86 40.22
N GLU A 29 -2.41 -29.17 40.47
CA GLU A 29 -2.97 -30.10 39.50
C GLU A 29 -4.33 -29.51 39.05
N GLU A 30 -4.37 -28.93 37.86
CA GLU A 30 -5.61 -28.44 37.27
C GLU A 30 -6.50 -29.65 36.96
N ASP A 31 -7.61 -29.72 37.65
CA ASP A 31 -8.68 -30.70 37.37
C ASP A 31 -9.30 -30.40 36.02
N TYR A 32 -8.82 -31.06 34.99
CA TYR A 32 -9.29 -30.94 33.61
C TYR A 32 -10.73 -31.45 33.41
N SER A 33 -11.33 -32.10 34.40
CA SER A 33 -12.73 -32.59 34.33
C SER A 33 -13.75 -31.48 34.17
N GLN A 34 -13.41 -30.25 34.52
CA GLN A 34 -14.26 -29.06 34.29
C GLN A 34 -14.29 -28.65 32.83
N TYR A 35 -13.23 -28.91 32.05
CA TYR A 35 -13.17 -28.52 30.64
C TYR A 35 -13.94 -29.46 29.72
N GLU A 36 -14.12 -30.73 30.10
CA GLU A 36 -14.96 -31.68 29.36
C GLU A 36 -16.45 -31.29 29.37
N LYS A 37 -16.90 -30.56 30.40
CA LYS A 37 -18.28 -30.04 30.48
C LYS A 37 -18.58 -28.89 29.52
N TYR A 38 -17.54 -28.13 29.09
CA TYR A 38 -17.71 -27.01 28.17
C TYR A 38 -17.76 -27.46 26.70
N ASP A 39 -17.31 -28.65 26.37
CA ASP A 39 -17.37 -29.19 25.01
C ASP A 39 -18.75 -29.68 24.60
N LEU A 40 -19.69 -29.81 25.53
CA LEU A 40 -21.07 -30.31 25.29
C LEU A 40 -22.10 -29.19 25.10
N ASP A 41 -21.72 -27.92 25.22
CA ASP A 41 -22.67 -26.83 24.99
C ASP A 41 -22.76 -26.50 23.50
N GLU A 42 -23.67 -27.18 22.78
CA GLU A 42 -23.98 -26.95 21.36
C GLU A 42 -24.41 -25.51 21.04
N THR A 43 -24.49 -24.63 22.04
CA THR A 43 -24.95 -23.25 21.91
C THR A 43 -23.84 -22.25 21.62
N VAL A 44 -22.56 -22.62 21.72
CA VAL A 44 -21.46 -21.72 21.44
C VAL A 44 -21.33 -21.51 19.92
N LYS A 45 -21.83 -20.41 19.41
CA LYS A 45 -21.69 -20.04 18.01
C LYS A 45 -20.19 -19.87 17.68
N ARG A 46 -19.63 -20.85 16.99
CA ARG A 46 -18.28 -20.75 16.44
C ARG A 46 -18.29 -19.87 15.19
N TYR A 47 -17.35 -18.95 15.09
CA TYR A 47 -17.21 -18.07 13.93
C TYR A 47 -15.91 -18.40 13.18
N CYS A 48 -15.89 -18.16 11.87
CA CYS A 48 -14.67 -18.33 11.09
C CYS A 48 -13.64 -17.25 11.50
N THR A 49 -12.37 -17.59 11.39
CA THR A 49 -11.26 -16.67 11.64
C THR A 49 -10.66 -16.20 10.31
N PRO A 50 -10.07 -14.99 10.25
CA PRO A 50 -9.39 -14.53 9.04
C PRO A 50 -8.10 -15.31 8.75
N LYS A 51 -7.58 -16.03 9.76
CA LYS A 51 -6.30 -16.74 9.65
C LYS A 51 -6.48 -18.01 8.80
N VAL A 52 -5.64 -18.15 7.80
CA VAL A 52 -5.34 -19.41 7.09
C VAL A 52 -3.95 -19.85 7.57
N ILE A 53 -3.79 -21.14 7.84
CA ILE A 53 -2.52 -21.69 8.34
C ILE A 53 -1.41 -21.35 7.34
N GLY A 54 -0.25 -20.94 7.85
CA GLY A 54 0.96 -20.73 7.07
C GLY A 54 0.96 -19.47 6.20
N LEU A 55 -0.01 -18.56 6.29
CA LEU A 55 0.07 -17.25 5.64
C LEU A 55 1.27 -16.44 6.17
N SER A 56 1.73 -15.50 5.36
CA SER A 56 2.73 -14.51 5.76
C SER A 56 2.31 -13.79 7.03
N PRO A 57 3.22 -13.53 7.97
CA PRO A 57 2.89 -12.81 9.20
C PRO A 57 2.30 -11.43 8.92
N ALA A 58 1.28 -11.05 9.69
CA ALA A 58 0.69 -9.74 9.58
C ALA A 58 1.68 -8.66 10.04
N LYS A 59 2.03 -7.75 9.13
CA LYS A 59 2.94 -6.64 9.42
C LYS A 59 2.20 -5.57 10.21
N LEU A 60 2.60 -5.33 11.44
CA LEU A 60 2.05 -4.29 12.30
C LEU A 60 2.72 -2.94 12.05
N ILE A 61 4.04 -2.92 11.94
CA ILE A 61 4.82 -1.74 11.58
C ILE A 61 5.82 -2.15 10.50
N THR A 62 5.98 -1.31 9.51
CA THR A 62 6.94 -1.49 8.42
C THR A 62 7.75 -0.22 8.27
N ALA A 63 9.06 -0.35 8.21
CA ALA A 63 9.96 0.69 7.75
C ALA A 63 10.80 0.11 6.60
N GLY A 64 10.78 0.77 5.45
CA GLY A 64 11.43 0.26 4.25
C GLY A 64 12.07 1.36 3.41
N TYR A 65 13.05 0.94 2.62
CA TYR A 65 13.71 1.77 1.64
C TYR A 65 13.62 1.09 0.28
N ASP A 66 13.07 1.82 -0.69
CA ASP A 66 12.79 1.38 -2.06
C ASP A 66 13.75 2.09 -3.01
N MET A 67 14.32 1.40 -3.97
CA MET A 67 15.18 1.95 -4.99
C MET A 67 14.93 1.27 -6.34
N ALA A 68 14.95 2.05 -7.42
CA ALA A 68 14.98 1.52 -8.77
C ALA A 68 16.25 1.98 -9.48
N LEU A 69 16.77 1.12 -10.35
CA LEU A 69 17.94 1.44 -11.15
C LEU A 69 17.62 2.53 -12.19
N SER A 70 18.64 2.98 -12.88
CA SER A 70 18.53 4.03 -13.88
C SER A 70 17.47 3.66 -14.96
N HIS A 71 16.66 4.65 -15.30
CA HIS A 71 15.60 4.54 -16.29
C HIS A 71 15.27 5.91 -16.90
N GLN A 72 14.44 5.92 -17.92
CA GLN A 72 14.08 7.14 -18.63
C GLN A 72 12.61 7.50 -18.43
N ILE A 73 12.35 8.79 -18.35
CA ILE A 73 11.02 9.38 -18.40
C ILE A 73 10.95 10.25 -19.64
N ASN A 74 10.21 9.81 -20.66
CA ASN A 74 9.94 10.58 -21.86
C ASN A 74 8.69 11.43 -21.63
N SER A 75 8.90 12.71 -21.42
CA SER A 75 7.85 13.68 -21.17
C SER A 75 7.56 14.49 -22.44
N GLN A 76 6.28 14.50 -22.83
CA GLN A 76 5.85 15.22 -24.03
C GLN A 76 5.89 16.73 -23.85
N ALA A 77 5.77 17.46 -24.95
CA ALA A 77 5.58 18.89 -24.96
C ALA A 77 4.21 19.27 -24.38
N ILE A 78 4.12 20.47 -23.81
CA ILE A 78 2.83 21.12 -23.51
C ILE A 78 2.62 22.18 -24.58
N ASP A 79 1.98 21.81 -25.67
CA ASP A 79 1.73 22.66 -26.81
C ASP A 79 2.97 23.52 -27.17
N THR A 80 2.82 24.84 -27.25
CA THR A 80 3.93 25.78 -27.50
C THR A 80 4.68 26.21 -26.22
N PHE A 81 4.17 25.83 -25.04
CA PHE A 81 4.72 26.28 -23.76
C PHE A 81 6.03 25.58 -23.36
N SER A 82 6.16 24.29 -23.62
CA SER A 82 7.36 23.54 -23.31
C SER A 82 7.66 22.47 -24.36
N SER A 83 8.94 22.21 -24.62
CA SER A 83 9.37 21.14 -25.50
C SER A 83 9.26 19.77 -24.82
N ALA A 84 9.17 18.71 -25.64
CA ALA A 84 9.36 17.35 -25.17
C ALA A 84 10.79 17.17 -24.67
N GLN A 85 10.95 16.40 -23.59
CA GLN A 85 12.25 16.11 -23.00
C GLN A 85 12.30 14.70 -22.42
N THR A 86 13.42 14.01 -22.63
CA THR A 86 13.75 12.78 -21.95
C THR A 86 14.53 13.09 -20.68
N GLY A 87 13.98 12.75 -19.54
CA GLY A 87 14.67 12.79 -18.26
C GLY A 87 15.36 11.46 -17.99
N ASN A 88 16.68 11.46 -17.84
CA ASN A 88 17.45 10.29 -17.45
C ASN A 88 17.48 10.22 -15.93
N VAL A 89 16.71 9.35 -15.33
CA VAL A 89 16.71 9.10 -13.89
C VAL A 89 17.87 8.21 -13.55
N ASN A 90 18.87 8.76 -12.86
CA ASN A 90 20.02 7.98 -12.38
C ASN A 90 19.64 7.09 -11.20
N ASN A 91 18.83 7.64 -10.31
CA ASN A 91 18.40 6.96 -9.11
C ASN A 91 16.97 7.37 -8.75
N TYR A 92 16.14 6.37 -8.57
CA TYR A 92 14.85 6.52 -7.90
C TYR A 92 14.97 5.88 -6.53
N ASN A 93 14.62 6.62 -5.50
CA ASN A 93 14.59 6.08 -4.15
C ASN A 93 13.34 6.53 -3.39
N GLY A 94 12.93 5.71 -2.44
CA GLY A 94 11.75 5.98 -1.64
C GLY A 94 11.87 5.44 -0.21
N VAL A 95 11.30 6.19 0.72
CA VAL A 95 11.10 5.73 2.10
C VAL A 95 9.65 5.31 2.24
N VAL A 96 9.45 4.13 2.79
CA VAL A 96 8.12 3.56 3.06
C VAL A 96 7.99 3.33 4.55
N ILE A 97 7.01 3.97 5.18
CA ILE A 97 6.68 3.74 6.59
C ILE A 97 5.20 3.39 6.65
N GLY A 98 4.86 2.34 7.38
CA GLY A 98 3.48 1.91 7.55
C GLY A 98 3.21 1.35 8.93
N ALA A 99 1.97 1.49 9.37
CA ALA A 99 1.45 0.83 10.57
C ALA A 99 0.07 0.25 10.26
N ASN A 100 -0.24 -0.90 10.83
CA ASN A 100 -1.55 -1.55 10.70
C ASN A 100 -1.84 -2.32 12.00
N LEU A 101 -2.65 -1.72 12.86
CA LEU A 101 -2.86 -2.16 14.23
C LEU A 101 -4.28 -2.69 14.42
N PRO A 102 -4.48 -3.83 15.08
CA PRO A 102 -5.79 -4.30 15.46
C PRO A 102 -6.33 -3.43 16.61
N VAL A 103 -7.41 -2.69 16.37
CA VAL A 103 -8.07 -1.85 17.38
C VAL A 103 -9.25 -2.56 18.03
N LEU A 104 -9.85 -3.49 17.33
CA LEU A 104 -10.90 -4.34 17.86
C LEU A 104 -10.68 -5.76 17.32
N SER A 105 -10.58 -6.73 18.22
CA SER A 105 -10.39 -8.12 17.86
C SER A 105 -11.21 -9.00 18.80
N ASN A 106 -12.32 -9.51 18.28
CA ASN A 106 -13.16 -10.46 18.99
C ASN A 106 -13.78 -11.47 17.99
N ASN A 107 -14.49 -12.46 18.50
CA ASN A 107 -15.08 -13.51 17.66
C ASN A 107 -16.15 -13.03 16.68
N LYS A 108 -16.69 -11.81 16.85
CA LYS A 108 -17.77 -11.27 16.02
C LYS A 108 -17.26 -10.28 14.97
N ILE A 109 -16.11 -9.65 15.21
CA ILE A 109 -15.56 -8.64 14.31
C ILE A 109 -14.06 -8.40 14.61
N LEU A 110 -13.28 -8.22 13.57
CA LEU A 110 -11.90 -7.73 13.65
C LEU A 110 -11.82 -6.42 12.88
N ILE A 111 -11.31 -5.38 13.51
CA ILE A 111 -11.07 -4.07 12.90
C ILE A 111 -9.60 -3.72 13.06
N ASN A 112 -8.92 -3.52 11.94
CA ASN A 112 -7.56 -2.98 11.89
C ASN A 112 -7.61 -1.54 11.40
N LEU A 113 -6.89 -0.65 12.05
CA LEU A 113 -6.59 0.68 11.57
C LEU A 113 -5.14 0.75 11.12
N GLY A 114 -4.94 1.35 9.96
CA GLY A 114 -3.60 1.50 9.40
C GLY A 114 -3.36 2.89 8.83
N GLY A 115 -2.10 3.18 8.62
CA GLY A 115 -1.65 4.37 7.93
C GLY A 115 -0.30 4.09 7.28
N SER A 116 -0.03 4.78 6.18
CA SER A 116 1.28 4.69 5.54
C SER A 116 1.72 6.03 4.96
N PHE A 117 3.03 6.20 4.95
CA PHE A 117 3.70 7.32 4.30
C PHE A 117 4.74 6.77 3.33
N VAL A 118 4.69 7.26 2.10
CA VAL A 118 5.68 6.95 1.06
C VAL A 118 6.21 8.26 0.51
N ASN A 119 7.54 8.40 0.47
CA ASN A 119 8.22 9.49 -0.21
C ASN A 119 9.01 8.91 -1.37
N SER A 120 8.80 9.41 -2.57
CA SER A 120 9.45 8.95 -3.81
C SER A 120 10.24 10.11 -4.41
N ASN A 121 11.55 9.95 -4.52
CA ASN A 121 12.47 10.94 -5.05
C ASN A 121 13.06 10.44 -6.37
N TYR A 122 13.17 11.33 -7.33
CA TYR A 122 13.79 11.09 -8.62
C TYR A 122 15.05 11.97 -8.71
N SER A 123 16.18 11.38 -9.01
CA SER A 123 17.44 12.11 -9.25
C SER A 123 17.77 12.01 -10.73
N PHE A 124 17.69 13.12 -11.43
CA PHE A 124 18.00 13.19 -12.86
C PHE A 124 19.47 13.47 -13.11
N SER A 125 20.03 12.89 -14.20
CA SER A 125 21.40 13.15 -14.65
C SER A 125 21.50 14.26 -15.70
N ASN A 126 20.36 14.77 -16.13
CA ASN A 126 20.35 15.86 -17.11
C ASN A 126 20.87 17.15 -16.45
N ASP A 127 21.79 17.83 -17.08
CA ASP A 127 22.36 19.09 -16.59
C ASP A 127 21.31 20.19 -16.47
N THR A 128 20.26 20.13 -17.32
CA THR A 128 19.15 21.08 -17.31
C THR A 128 17.82 20.37 -17.55
N LEU A 129 16.90 20.50 -16.60
CA LEU A 129 15.51 20.09 -16.79
C LEU A 129 14.69 21.29 -17.24
N ASN A 130 14.17 21.25 -18.46
CA ASN A 130 13.31 22.31 -19.01
C ASN A 130 11.84 21.95 -18.99
N ASN A 131 11.51 20.66 -19.01
CA ASN A 131 10.12 20.18 -18.98
C ASN A 131 9.49 20.35 -17.58
N PRO A 132 8.27 20.91 -17.48
CA PRO A 132 7.58 21.18 -16.22
C PRO A 132 7.38 19.96 -15.34
N LEU A 133 7.03 18.82 -15.93
CA LEU A 133 6.78 17.59 -15.19
C LEU A 133 8.10 17.06 -14.59
N LEU A 134 9.19 17.02 -15.35
CA LEU A 134 10.48 16.55 -14.87
C LEU A 134 11.00 17.43 -13.73
N LYS A 135 10.88 18.75 -13.83
CA LYS A 135 11.20 19.70 -12.73
C LYS A 135 10.39 19.40 -11.46
N THR A 136 9.11 19.07 -11.62
CA THR A 136 8.23 18.75 -10.49
C THR A 136 8.63 17.41 -9.84
N LEU A 137 8.96 16.41 -10.65
CA LEU A 137 9.38 15.09 -10.17
C LEU A 137 10.73 15.12 -9.45
N ASP A 138 11.64 15.98 -9.86
CA ASP A 138 12.95 16.20 -9.21
C ASP A 138 12.80 16.62 -7.74
N LYS A 139 11.67 17.27 -7.39
CA LYS A 139 11.33 17.62 -6.00
C LYS A 139 10.66 16.49 -5.22
N GLY A 140 10.40 15.36 -5.87
CA GLY A 140 9.77 14.20 -5.31
C GLY A 140 8.25 14.32 -5.17
N ILE A 141 7.63 13.14 -5.07
CA ILE A 141 6.19 12.99 -4.82
C ILE A 141 5.97 12.13 -3.58
N ARG A 142 4.87 12.38 -2.89
CA ARG A 142 4.56 11.77 -1.59
C ARG A 142 3.16 11.20 -1.58
N THR A 143 3.01 10.14 -0.81
CA THR A 143 1.70 9.53 -0.50
C THR A 143 1.54 9.46 1.00
N LEU A 144 0.41 9.92 1.50
CA LEU A 144 -0.06 9.62 2.84
C LEU A 144 -1.38 8.87 2.72
N SER A 145 -1.52 7.77 3.44
CA SER A 145 -2.76 7.03 3.50
C SER A 145 -3.20 6.71 4.92
N LEU A 146 -4.51 6.71 5.11
CA LEU A 146 -5.16 6.12 6.29
C LEU A 146 -6.12 5.05 5.78
N ASN A 147 -6.14 3.90 6.45
CA ASN A 147 -6.98 2.79 6.03
C ASN A 147 -7.61 2.05 7.22
N THR A 148 -8.70 1.36 6.91
CA THR A 148 -9.39 0.50 7.86
C THR A 148 -9.71 -0.80 7.15
N THR A 149 -9.38 -1.92 7.79
CA THR A 149 -9.78 -3.26 7.37
C THR A 149 -10.76 -3.85 8.38
N ILE A 150 -11.93 -4.25 7.91
CA ILE A 150 -12.97 -4.85 8.73
C ILE A 150 -13.18 -6.28 8.24
N PHE A 151 -12.96 -7.24 9.11
CA PHE A 151 -13.32 -8.63 8.89
C PHE A 151 -14.48 -8.98 9.80
N LYS A 152 -15.63 -9.35 9.20
CA LYS A 152 -16.84 -9.74 9.92
C LYS A 152 -17.21 -11.19 9.57
N PRO A 153 -16.97 -12.16 10.45
CA PRO A 153 -17.49 -13.49 10.26
C PRO A 153 -19.01 -13.48 10.39
N LEU A 154 -19.70 -14.14 9.48
CA LEU A 154 -21.15 -14.32 9.50
C LEU A 154 -21.53 -15.64 10.18
N ASN A 155 -20.72 -16.68 9.94
CA ASN A 155 -20.85 -18.00 10.54
C ASN A 155 -19.48 -18.72 10.50
N GLN A 156 -19.44 -20.04 10.70
CA GLN A 156 -18.21 -20.85 10.68
C GLN A 156 -17.51 -20.89 9.32
N LYS A 157 -18.22 -20.62 8.22
CA LYS A 157 -17.71 -20.80 6.85
C LYS A 157 -17.73 -19.52 6.03
N THR A 158 -18.50 -18.49 6.40
CA THR A 158 -18.66 -17.30 5.58
C THR A 158 -18.29 -16.02 6.34
N PHE A 159 -17.78 -15.06 5.60
CA PHE A 159 -17.36 -13.77 6.15
C PHE A 159 -17.54 -12.64 5.14
N ILE A 160 -17.54 -11.42 5.66
CA ILE A 160 -17.39 -10.19 4.88
C ILE A 160 -16.04 -9.55 5.22
N LEU A 161 -15.30 -9.19 4.18
CA LEU A 161 -14.08 -8.41 4.30
C LEU A 161 -14.31 -7.05 3.61
N THR A 162 -14.12 -5.97 4.36
CA THR A 162 -14.19 -4.61 3.85
C THR A 162 -12.87 -3.90 4.07
N PHE A 163 -12.39 -3.19 3.05
CA PHE A 163 -11.23 -2.31 3.15
C PHE A 163 -11.62 -0.91 2.68
N LEU A 164 -11.30 0.06 3.50
CA LEU A 164 -11.49 1.48 3.23
C LEU A 164 -10.14 2.18 3.33
N SER A 165 -9.79 3.01 2.36
CA SER A 165 -8.56 3.81 2.41
C SER A 165 -8.82 5.20 1.86
N GLY A 166 -8.37 6.21 2.62
CA GLY A 166 -8.25 7.58 2.15
C GLY A 166 -6.78 7.87 1.90
N GLU A 167 -6.44 8.30 0.68
CA GLU A 167 -5.06 8.58 0.27
C GLU A 167 -4.94 10.02 -0.21
N TYR A 168 -3.88 10.68 0.23
CA TYR A 168 -3.44 11.95 -0.29
C TYR A 168 -2.11 11.76 -1.02
N ASN A 169 -2.10 12.04 -2.32
CA ASN A 169 -0.94 11.86 -3.19
C ASN A 169 -0.58 13.18 -3.87
N GLY A 170 0.70 13.56 -3.88
CA GLY A 170 1.13 14.77 -4.58
C GLY A 170 2.56 15.23 -4.31
N ASN A 171 2.92 16.36 -4.88
CA ASN A 171 4.21 17.03 -4.68
C ASN A 171 4.20 18.00 -3.48
N ASN A 172 3.11 18.05 -2.73
CA ASN A 172 2.91 18.99 -1.63
C ASN A 172 3.60 18.55 -0.33
N THR A 173 3.92 19.56 0.51
CA THR A 173 4.35 19.37 1.90
C THR A 173 3.13 19.13 2.81
N PHE A 174 3.36 18.66 4.04
CA PHE A 174 2.34 18.42 5.08
C PHE A 174 1.37 19.59 5.32
N ARG A 175 1.75 20.80 4.93
CA ARG A 175 0.94 22.01 5.14
C ARG A 175 -0.33 22.07 4.26
N SER A 176 -0.41 21.30 3.17
CA SER A 176 -1.53 21.35 2.21
C SER A 176 -2.57 20.23 2.40
N TRP A 177 -2.45 19.42 3.46
CA TRP A 177 -3.36 18.30 3.72
C TRP A 177 -4.76 18.68 4.20
N HIS A 178 -5.05 19.97 4.35
CA HIS A 178 -6.33 20.45 4.88
C HIS A 178 -7.51 20.34 3.91
N SER A 179 -7.27 19.95 2.65
CA SER A 179 -8.33 19.86 1.67
C SER A 179 -8.75 18.40 1.45
N PHE A 180 -9.88 18.00 2.04
CA PHE A 180 -10.54 16.72 1.76
C PHE A 180 -10.85 16.53 0.26
N SER A 181 -11.00 17.63 -0.50
CA SER A 181 -11.25 17.57 -1.93
C SER A 181 -10.13 16.89 -2.73
N LEU A 182 -8.91 16.84 -2.17
CA LEU A 182 -7.76 16.21 -2.82
C LEU A 182 -7.57 14.75 -2.41
N SER A 183 -8.37 14.24 -1.49
CA SER A 183 -8.26 12.85 -1.01
C SER A 183 -8.82 11.87 -2.03
N LYS A 184 -8.16 10.74 -2.21
CA LYS A 184 -8.58 9.63 -3.06
C LYS A 184 -9.11 8.51 -2.18
N LEU A 185 -10.37 8.16 -2.36
CA LEU A 185 -11.01 7.10 -1.59
C LEU A 185 -10.96 5.77 -2.34
N THR A 186 -10.42 4.74 -1.70
CA THR A 186 -10.48 3.34 -2.14
C THR A 186 -11.43 2.57 -1.24
N VAL A 187 -12.34 1.82 -1.85
CA VAL A 187 -13.31 0.97 -1.15
C VAL A 187 -13.25 -0.42 -1.76
N LEU A 188 -13.16 -1.45 -0.92
CA LEU A 188 -13.22 -2.87 -1.32
C LEU A 188 -14.25 -3.56 -0.44
N GLY A 189 -15.11 -4.35 -1.05
CA GLY A 189 -16.04 -5.26 -0.37
C GLY A 189 -15.91 -6.67 -0.94
N ILE A 190 -15.72 -7.67 -0.10
CA ILE A 190 -15.63 -9.07 -0.48
C ILE A 190 -16.56 -9.89 0.40
N PHE A 191 -17.35 -10.76 -0.23
CA PHE A 191 -18.02 -11.87 0.43
C PHE A 191 -17.16 -13.12 0.24
N GLY A 192 -16.82 -13.79 1.36
CA GLY A 192 -15.88 -14.89 1.35
C GLY A 192 -16.38 -16.15 2.03
N TRP A 193 -15.76 -17.25 1.63
CA TRP A 193 -15.97 -18.60 2.17
C TRP A 193 -14.66 -19.14 2.70
N LYS A 194 -14.64 -19.64 3.91
CA LYS A 194 -13.56 -20.42 4.50
C LYS A 194 -13.94 -21.89 4.43
N PHE A 195 -13.34 -22.63 3.53
CA PHE A 195 -13.63 -24.05 3.33
C PHE A 195 -12.97 -24.93 4.39
N ASN A 196 -11.78 -24.55 4.82
CA ASN A 196 -11.02 -25.19 5.90
C ASN A 196 -9.91 -24.22 6.38
N ASP A 197 -9.06 -24.68 7.30
CA ASP A 197 -7.99 -23.84 7.86
C ASP A 197 -6.85 -23.52 6.89
N ARG A 198 -6.81 -24.14 5.71
CA ARG A 198 -5.81 -23.95 4.68
C ARG A 198 -6.33 -23.26 3.42
N PHE A 199 -7.64 -23.07 3.31
CA PHE A 199 -8.23 -22.53 2.09
C PHE A 199 -9.41 -21.59 2.38
N GLN A 200 -9.29 -20.39 1.84
CA GLN A 200 -10.38 -19.42 1.77
C GLN A 200 -10.44 -18.79 0.37
N PHE A 201 -11.65 -18.51 -0.05
CA PHE A 201 -11.98 -17.88 -1.32
C PHE A 201 -13.00 -16.77 -1.10
N GLY A 202 -12.96 -15.72 -1.91
CA GLY A 202 -13.97 -14.65 -1.82
C GLY A 202 -14.07 -13.89 -3.15
N ILE A 203 -15.24 -13.33 -3.39
CA ILE A 203 -15.53 -12.50 -4.54
C ILE A 203 -16.13 -11.17 -4.09
N GLY A 204 -15.88 -10.13 -4.86
CA GLY A 204 -16.38 -8.81 -4.53
C GLY A 204 -16.05 -7.78 -5.60
N ALA A 205 -16.02 -6.54 -5.18
CA ALA A 205 -15.70 -5.42 -6.05
C ALA A 205 -14.90 -4.35 -5.30
N THR A 206 -14.13 -3.58 -6.05
CA THR A 206 -13.36 -2.45 -5.52
C THR A 206 -13.53 -1.21 -6.39
N GLN A 207 -13.63 -0.07 -5.73
CA GLN A 207 -13.33 1.23 -6.31
C GLN A 207 -11.93 1.63 -5.88
N THR A 208 -11.05 1.96 -6.82
CA THR A 208 -9.66 2.28 -6.52
C THR A 208 -9.08 3.31 -7.49
N TYR A 209 -7.99 3.96 -7.08
CA TYR A 209 -7.19 4.86 -7.92
C TYR A 209 -5.83 4.24 -8.30
N ARG A 210 -5.51 3.04 -7.85
CA ARG A 210 -4.22 2.38 -8.08
C ARG A 210 -3.95 2.04 -9.55
N ALA A 211 -4.99 1.92 -10.36
CA ALA A 211 -4.86 1.77 -11.81
C ALA A 211 -4.59 3.10 -12.56
N GLY A 212 -4.09 4.11 -11.85
CA GLY A 212 -3.79 5.44 -12.43
C GLY A 212 -5.03 6.28 -12.74
N GLY A 213 -6.14 6.05 -12.05
CA GLY A 213 -7.39 6.79 -12.16
C GLY A 213 -8.51 6.04 -11.45
N LYS A 214 -9.66 6.71 -11.25
CA LYS A 214 -10.82 6.08 -10.61
C LYS A 214 -11.30 4.89 -11.44
N SER A 215 -11.24 3.71 -10.86
CA SER A 215 -11.57 2.44 -11.52
C SER A 215 -12.45 1.60 -10.64
N TYR A 216 -13.40 0.90 -11.25
CA TYR A 216 -14.26 -0.09 -10.62
C TYR A 216 -13.89 -1.47 -11.17
N LEU A 217 -13.42 -2.34 -10.31
CA LEU A 217 -12.87 -3.63 -10.71
C LEU A 217 -13.49 -4.76 -9.90
N PRO A 218 -13.72 -5.94 -10.48
CA PRO A 218 -14.02 -7.13 -9.70
C PRO A 218 -12.82 -7.46 -8.81
N ALA A 219 -13.10 -8.03 -7.64
CA ALA A 219 -12.08 -8.45 -6.67
C ALA A 219 -12.25 -9.93 -6.34
N ILE A 220 -11.12 -10.65 -6.31
CA ILE A 220 -11.08 -12.07 -5.96
C ILE A 220 -10.03 -12.26 -4.87
N LEU A 221 -10.47 -12.76 -3.73
CA LEU A 221 -9.60 -13.21 -2.64
C LEU A 221 -9.37 -14.71 -2.81
N TYR A 222 -8.11 -15.13 -2.82
CA TYR A 222 -7.74 -16.54 -2.88
C TYR A 222 -6.51 -16.78 -2.01
N ASN A 223 -6.71 -17.46 -0.88
CA ASN A 223 -5.63 -17.85 0.01
C ASN A 223 -5.65 -19.36 0.18
N TYR A 224 -4.53 -19.98 -0.13
CA TYR A 224 -4.36 -21.42 -0.06
C TYR A 224 -3.01 -21.78 0.53
N THR A 225 -2.98 -22.84 1.34
CA THR A 225 -1.73 -23.44 1.86
C THR A 225 -1.78 -24.95 1.64
N SER A 226 -0.71 -25.47 1.09
CA SER A 226 -0.54 -26.91 0.86
C SER A 226 -0.57 -27.73 2.15
N LYS A 227 -0.84 -29.03 2.03
CA LYS A 227 -0.91 -29.94 3.21
C LYS A 227 0.41 -29.98 3.99
N ASN A 228 1.54 -29.87 3.32
CA ASN A 228 2.88 -29.86 3.93
C ASN A 228 3.31 -28.46 4.42
N GLU A 229 2.46 -27.44 4.29
CA GLU A 229 2.67 -26.04 4.68
C GLU A 229 3.87 -25.34 4.01
N LYS A 230 4.56 -26.02 3.08
CA LYS A 230 5.75 -25.46 2.42
C LYS A 230 5.41 -24.43 1.35
N TRP A 231 4.30 -24.56 0.67
CA TRP A 231 3.91 -23.57 -0.35
C TRP A 231 2.46 -23.16 -0.23
N GLY A 232 2.15 -22.02 -0.74
CA GLY A 232 0.81 -21.47 -0.75
C GLY A 232 0.63 -20.31 -1.71
N ILE A 233 -0.60 -19.83 -1.81
CA ILE A 233 -0.97 -18.67 -2.62
C ILE A 233 -1.67 -17.66 -1.71
N GLU A 234 -1.26 -16.40 -1.81
CA GLU A 234 -1.86 -15.26 -1.12
C GLU A 234 -2.23 -14.22 -2.16
N SER A 235 -3.49 -14.12 -2.48
CA SER A 235 -3.90 -13.29 -3.60
C SER A 235 -5.14 -12.46 -3.29
N LEU A 236 -5.12 -11.23 -3.78
CA LEU A 236 -6.24 -10.30 -3.85
C LEU A 236 -6.23 -9.67 -5.24
N LEU A 237 -6.81 -10.39 -6.21
CA LEU A 237 -6.82 -9.93 -7.60
C LEU A 237 -7.80 -8.76 -7.80
N PRO A 238 -7.49 -7.80 -8.68
CA PRO A 238 -6.27 -7.70 -9.49
C PRO A 238 -5.08 -7.06 -8.76
N ALA A 239 -5.23 -6.62 -7.49
CA ALA A 239 -4.25 -5.79 -6.80
C ALA A 239 -2.91 -6.51 -6.57
N ARG A 240 -2.93 -7.78 -6.22
CA ARG A 240 -1.71 -8.56 -5.96
C ARG A 240 -1.95 -10.06 -6.10
N PHE A 241 -0.88 -10.76 -6.45
CA PHE A 241 -0.77 -12.21 -6.43
C PHE A 241 0.61 -12.59 -5.91
N HIS A 242 0.67 -13.45 -4.89
CA HIS A 242 1.91 -13.98 -4.34
C HIS A 242 1.83 -15.50 -4.24
N HIS A 243 2.77 -16.17 -4.85
CA HIS A 243 3.13 -17.54 -4.54
C HIS A 243 4.14 -17.52 -3.39
N ARG A 244 3.84 -18.22 -2.33
CA ARG A 244 4.68 -18.31 -1.14
C ARG A 244 5.34 -19.67 -1.06
N TYR A 245 6.66 -19.67 -0.76
CA TYR A 245 7.41 -20.84 -0.41
C TYR A 245 8.05 -20.65 0.97
N SER A 246 7.71 -21.50 1.93
CA SER A 246 8.24 -21.49 3.30
C SER A 246 9.35 -22.50 3.44
N PHE A 247 10.59 -22.05 3.58
CA PHE A 247 11.75 -22.91 3.87
C PHE A 247 11.64 -23.50 5.27
N ASN A 248 11.21 -22.69 6.21
CA ASN A 248 10.89 -23.03 7.59
C ASN A 248 9.95 -21.96 8.18
N ARG A 249 9.60 -22.07 9.48
CA ARG A 249 8.71 -21.12 10.15
C ARG A 249 9.25 -19.68 10.23
N ARG A 250 10.56 -19.49 10.07
CA ARG A 250 11.25 -18.20 10.20
C ARG A 250 11.77 -17.64 8.88
N THR A 251 11.60 -18.38 7.77
CA THR A 251 12.16 -17.97 6.46
C THR A 251 11.20 -18.35 5.34
N MET A 252 10.84 -17.38 4.52
CA MET A 252 9.97 -17.58 3.37
C MET A 252 10.38 -16.74 2.18
N LEU A 253 9.94 -17.16 1.01
CA LEU A 253 10.07 -16.44 -0.26
C LEU A 253 8.65 -16.25 -0.83
N LEU A 254 8.31 -15.01 -1.12
CA LEU A 254 7.12 -14.67 -1.89
C LEU A 254 7.55 -14.30 -3.31
N SER A 255 6.86 -14.80 -4.31
CA SER A 255 7.07 -14.46 -5.71
C SER A 255 5.73 -14.11 -6.37
N GLY A 256 5.73 -13.13 -7.25
CA GLY A 256 4.50 -12.72 -7.92
C GLY A 256 4.49 -11.26 -8.35
N PHE A 257 3.32 -10.65 -8.29
CA PHE A 257 3.18 -9.26 -8.68
C PHE A 257 2.28 -8.45 -7.75
N GLU A 258 2.45 -7.14 -7.83
CA GLU A 258 1.59 -6.15 -7.17
C GLU A 258 1.36 -4.96 -8.08
N ILE A 259 0.13 -4.45 -8.15
CA ILE A 259 -0.20 -3.19 -8.82
C ILE A 259 0.00 -2.05 -7.82
N VAL A 260 0.89 -1.14 -8.18
CA VAL A 260 1.22 0.05 -7.40
C VAL A 260 0.92 1.27 -8.25
N GLY A 261 0.28 2.26 -7.67
CA GLY A 261 -0.02 3.50 -8.38
C GLY A 261 -1.01 4.36 -7.64
N GLY A 262 -1.35 5.47 -8.25
CA GLY A 262 -2.28 6.45 -7.72
C GLY A 262 -2.45 7.64 -8.65
N SER A 263 -3.34 8.52 -8.26
CA SER A 263 -3.52 9.84 -8.85
C SER A 263 -2.89 10.86 -7.92
N TYR A 264 -1.90 11.59 -8.41
CA TYR A 264 -1.10 12.54 -7.65
C TYR A 264 -1.47 13.96 -8.03
N HIS A 265 -1.89 14.75 -7.06
CA HIS A 265 -2.10 16.17 -7.27
C HIS A 265 -0.77 16.90 -7.39
N LEU A 266 -0.56 17.61 -8.51
CA LEU A 266 0.60 18.45 -8.74
C LEU A 266 0.23 19.91 -8.57
N ALA A 267 0.62 20.49 -7.44
CA ALA A 267 0.48 21.92 -7.22
C ALA A 267 1.56 22.68 -8.02
N ASN A 268 1.14 23.68 -8.80
CA ASN A 268 2.02 24.52 -9.60
C ASN A 268 2.65 25.65 -8.76
N ARG A 269 3.32 25.33 -7.66
CA ARG A 269 3.88 26.32 -6.72
C ARG A 269 5.03 27.12 -7.30
N ASP A 270 5.83 26.49 -8.13
CA ASP A 270 7.03 27.08 -8.70
C ASP A 270 6.78 27.65 -10.10
N ASN A 271 5.53 27.74 -10.51
CA ASN A 271 5.09 28.23 -11.82
C ASN A 271 5.76 27.51 -13.00
N TYR A 272 6.02 26.21 -12.86
CA TYR A 272 6.61 25.42 -13.93
C TYR A 272 5.62 25.14 -15.06
N PHE A 273 4.32 25.06 -14.75
CA PHE A 273 3.27 24.85 -15.72
C PHE A 273 2.65 26.17 -16.19
N PRO A 274 1.99 26.20 -17.35
CA PRO A 274 1.31 27.39 -17.85
C PRO A 274 0.38 28.00 -16.81
N GLN A 275 0.09 29.29 -16.94
CA GLN A 275 -0.84 29.99 -16.05
C GLN A 275 -2.28 29.46 -16.24
N THR A 276 -3.08 29.52 -15.19
CA THR A 276 -4.52 29.22 -15.26
C THR A 276 -5.20 30.14 -16.27
N GLY A 277 -6.08 29.57 -17.11
CA GLY A 277 -6.79 30.29 -18.17
C GLY A 277 -6.07 30.24 -19.54
N ALA A 278 -4.84 29.74 -19.62
CA ALA A 278 -4.17 29.48 -20.89
C ALA A 278 -4.95 28.45 -21.72
N LYS A 279 -4.91 28.58 -23.04
CA LYS A 279 -5.37 27.55 -23.96
C LYS A 279 -4.22 26.58 -24.21
N ILE A 280 -4.45 25.28 -24.01
CA ILE A 280 -3.47 24.24 -24.25
C ILE A 280 -4.11 23.19 -25.16
N GLY A 281 -3.69 23.15 -26.43
CA GLY A 281 -4.31 22.30 -27.43
C GLY A 281 -5.83 22.52 -27.52
N GLU A 282 -6.61 21.49 -27.25
CA GLU A 282 -8.09 21.56 -27.21
C GLU A 282 -8.65 21.98 -25.83
N ILE A 283 -7.78 22.21 -24.84
CA ILE A 283 -8.20 22.59 -23.50
C ILE A 283 -8.36 24.11 -23.43
N ASP A 284 -9.60 24.57 -23.51
CA ASP A 284 -9.94 25.95 -23.17
C ASP A 284 -9.94 26.15 -21.68
N ASN A 285 -9.61 27.10 -21.01
CA ASN A 285 -9.60 27.29 -19.54
C ASN A 285 -8.77 26.24 -18.76
N TYR A 286 -7.56 25.99 -19.19
CA TYR A 286 -6.60 25.19 -18.46
C TYR A 286 -6.39 25.69 -17.02
N ARG A 287 -6.31 24.76 -16.07
CA ARG A 287 -6.14 25.07 -14.64
C ARG A 287 -4.85 24.49 -14.11
N SER A 288 -3.86 25.34 -13.88
CA SER A 288 -2.56 24.94 -13.32
C SER A 288 -2.62 24.52 -11.85
N ASP A 289 -3.69 24.88 -11.14
CA ASP A 289 -3.96 24.52 -9.75
C ASP A 289 -4.67 23.16 -9.59
N ASN A 290 -5.01 22.50 -10.71
CA ASN A 290 -5.78 21.27 -10.72
C ASN A 290 -5.16 20.19 -11.63
N LEU A 291 -3.85 20.04 -11.56
CA LEU A 291 -3.13 19.03 -12.32
C LEU A 291 -3.09 17.69 -11.58
N GLU A 292 -3.28 16.61 -12.33
CA GLU A 292 -3.28 15.26 -11.81
C GLU A 292 -2.34 14.34 -12.61
N LEU A 293 -1.26 13.91 -11.96
CA LEU A 293 -0.39 12.88 -12.51
C LEU A 293 -0.96 11.51 -12.19
N ARG A 294 -1.28 10.74 -13.23
CA ARG A 294 -1.75 9.37 -13.15
C ARG A 294 -0.60 8.41 -13.35
N ARG A 295 -0.15 7.82 -12.28
CA ARG A 295 0.91 6.80 -12.28
C ARG A 295 0.33 5.45 -11.97
N SER A 296 0.72 4.43 -12.75
CA SER A 296 0.43 3.06 -12.42
C SER A 296 1.49 2.13 -13.00
N GLU A 297 1.90 1.18 -12.18
CA GLU A 297 2.96 0.22 -12.46
C GLU A 297 2.62 -1.17 -11.92
N ILE A 298 3.11 -2.19 -12.60
CA ILE A 298 3.11 -3.56 -12.12
C ILE A 298 4.53 -3.85 -11.61
N ARG A 299 4.66 -4.23 -10.36
CA ARG A 299 5.90 -4.69 -9.75
C ARG A 299 5.94 -6.21 -9.73
N LEU A 300 6.71 -6.80 -10.62
CA LEU A 300 7.06 -8.21 -10.57
C LEU A 300 8.14 -8.38 -9.51
N ARG A 301 7.97 -9.31 -8.54
CA ARG A 301 8.87 -9.36 -7.41
C ARG A 301 9.14 -10.75 -6.85
N PHE A 302 10.33 -10.87 -6.28
CA PHE A 302 10.71 -11.86 -5.29
C PHE A 302 10.93 -11.12 -3.97
N ASP A 303 10.30 -11.57 -2.90
CA ASP A 303 10.37 -10.99 -1.56
C ASP A 303 10.84 -12.06 -0.58
N PHE A 304 12.10 -12.02 -0.23
CA PHE A 304 12.70 -12.90 0.77
C PHE A 304 12.47 -12.30 2.15
N GLN A 305 11.83 -13.06 3.03
CA GLN A 305 11.51 -12.63 4.38
C GLN A 305 12.13 -13.59 5.39
N ARG A 306 12.77 -13.02 6.42
CA ARG A 306 13.40 -13.78 7.50
C ARG A 306 13.15 -13.14 8.85
N ALA A 307 12.77 -13.98 9.82
CA ALA A 307 12.66 -13.58 11.21
C ALA A 307 14.05 -13.38 11.83
N LEU A 308 14.29 -12.21 12.40
CA LEU A 308 15.43 -11.93 13.27
C LEU A 308 15.09 -12.32 14.71
N SER A 309 13.86 -12.07 15.12
CA SER A 309 13.23 -12.54 16.36
C SER A 309 11.79 -12.94 16.07
N ASP A 310 11.04 -13.35 17.07
CA ASP A 310 9.65 -13.79 16.88
C ASP A 310 8.75 -12.65 16.35
N PHE A 311 9.07 -11.41 16.66
CA PHE A 311 8.30 -10.23 16.28
C PHE A 311 8.96 -9.36 15.20
N ILE A 312 10.26 -9.51 14.95
CA ILE A 312 11.03 -8.65 14.06
C ILE A 312 11.46 -9.45 12.84
N TRP A 313 11.02 -9.00 11.67
CA TRP A 313 11.33 -9.62 10.39
C TRP A 313 12.03 -8.63 9.46
N ILE A 314 13.03 -9.09 8.76
CA ILE A 314 13.65 -8.37 7.64
C ILE A 314 13.07 -8.91 6.35
N GLY A 315 12.77 -7.99 5.43
CA GLY A 315 12.35 -8.29 4.06
C GLY A 315 13.34 -7.71 3.06
N ALA A 316 13.73 -8.51 2.08
CA ALA A 316 14.54 -8.08 0.94
C ALA A 316 13.78 -8.42 -0.34
N GLN A 317 13.43 -7.40 -1.12
CA GLN A 317 12.73 -7.56 -2.39
C GLN A 317 13.67 -7.23 -3.54
N ALA A 318 13.57 -7.99 -4.60
CA ALA A 318 14.16 -7.71 -5.89
C ALA A 318 13.14 -7.98 -6.99
N GLY A 319 13.11 -7.16 -8.02
CA GLY A 319 12.12 -7.33 -9.05
C GLY A 319 12.25 -6.37 -10.23
N TYR A 320 11.16 -6.24 -10.97
CA TYR A 320 11.09 -5.43 -12.15
C TYR A 320 9.81 -4.60 -12.18
N ILE A 321 9.95 -3.30 -12.39
CA ILE A 321 8.84 -2.37 -12.52
C ILE A 321 8.47 -2.28 -13.99
N VAL A 322 7.20 -2.56 -14.30
CA VAL A 322 6.61 -2.33 -15.62
C VAL A 322 5.63 -1.17 -15.50
N ASN A 323 6.01 -0.03 -16.06
CA ASN A 323 5.16 1.16 -16.06
C ASN A 323 4.17 1.07 -17.23
N TYR A 324 2.86 1.19 -16.96
CA TYR A 324 1.85 1.17 -18.01
C TYR A 324 1.00 2.44 -18.08
N LYS A 325 1.16 3.36 -17.12
CA LYS A 325 0.49 4.65 -17.15
C LYS A 325 1.31 5.71 -16.41
N PHE A 326 1.56 6.83 -17.10
CA PHE A 326 2.27 7.97 -16.52
C PHE A 326 1.83 9.28 -17.21
N ASN A 327 0.54 9.62 -17.10
CA ASN A 327 -0.06 10.71 -17.85
C ASN A 327 -0.42 11.86 -16.93
N LEU A 328 -0.26 13.08 -17.43
CA LEU A 328 -0.71 14.28 -16.75
C LEU A 328 -2.01 14.76 -17.40
N ASP A 329 -3.04 14.96 -16.59
CA ASP A 329 -4.27 15.54 -17.07
C ASP A 329 -4.71 16.76 -16.23
N SER A 330 -5.58 17.55 -16.85
CA SER A 330 -6.23 18.68 -16.24
C SER A 330 -7.68 18.31 -15.93
N GLY A 331 -8.14 18.54 -14.75
CA GLY A 331 -9.53 18.28 -14.44
C GLY A 331 -9.87 18.04 -12.98
N ASN A 332 -11.10 17.67 -12.75
CA ASN A 332 -11.62 17.49 -11.40
C ASN A 332 -11.09 16.19 -10.78
N PHE A 333 -10.69 16.25 -9.51
CA PHE A 333 -10.29 15.10 -8.72
C PHE A 333 -11.39 14.05 -8.61
N TYR A 334 -12.63 14.50 -8.42
CA TYR A 334 -13.79 13.63 -8.36
C TYR A 334 -14.46 13.60 -9.72
N ARG A 335 -14.26 12.49 -10.44
CA ARG A 335 -14.92 12.26 -11.73
C ARG A 335 -16.00 11.21 -11.56
N GLY A 336 -17.11 11.43 -12.26
CA GLY A 336 -18.14 10.41 -12.42
C GLY A 336 -17.62 9.19 -13.19
N ILE A 337 -18.40 8.12 -13.19
CA ILE A 337 -18.12 6.93 -14.00
C ILE A 337 -18.16 7.34 -15.47
N GLY A 338 -17.12 6.95 -16.23
CA GLY A 338 -17.06 7.22 -17.68
C GLY A 338 -16.60 8.63 -18.07
N SER A 339 -16.34 9.53 -17.11
CA SER A 339 -15.80 10.85 -17.45
C SER A 339 -14.30 10.78 -17.73
N SER A 340 -13.85 11.24 -18.92
CA SER A 340 -12.44 11.47 -19.23
C SER A 340 -12.06 12.91 -18.86
N ALA A 341 -10.83 13.12 -18.38
CA ALA A 341 -10.27 14.45 -18.29
C ALA A 341 -9.47 14.77 -19.55
N PRO A 342 -9.42 16.03 -19.95
CA PRO A 342 -8.52 16.47 -20.99
C PRO A 342 -7.07 16.14 -20.61
N MET A 343 -6.37 15.48 -21.52
CA MET A 343 -4.97 15.11 -21.33
C MET A 343 -4.09 16.33 -21.63
N VAL A 344 -3.18 16.64 -20.68
CA VAL A 344 -2.20 17.72 -20.84
C VAL A 344 -0.90 17.15 -21.44
N MET A 345 -0.48 15.99 -20.96
CA MET A 345 0.73 15.32 -21.43
C MET A 345 0.55 13.81 -21.33
N GLU A 346 0.90 13.11 -22.39
CA GLU A 346 1.09 11.65 -22.39
C GLU A 346 2.58 11.36 -22.24
N ASN A 347 2.95 10.66 -21.19
CA ASN A 347 4.34 10.41 -20.88
C ASN A 347 4.60 8.92 -20.82
N GLN A 348 5.85 8.53 -21.05
CA GLN A 348 6.28 7.16 -20.98
C GLN A 348 7.44 7.02 -19.99
N VAL A 349 7.37 6.02 -19.13
CA VAL A 349 8.44 5.67 -18.19
C VAL A 349 8.95 4.29 -18.58
N SER A 350 10.24 4.20 -18.83
CA SER A 350 10.85 2.90 -19.12
C SER A 350 10.80 1.99 -17.89
N SER A 351 10.71 0.72 -18.15
CA SER A 351 10.72 -0.30 -17.11
C SER A 351 12.12 -0.41 -16.50
N ALA A 352 12.20 -0.75 -15.21
CA ALA A 352 13.48 -0.81 -14.48
C ALA A 352 13.52 -1.94 -13.44
N PRO A 353 14.69 -2.54 -13.20
CA PRO A 353 14.92 -3.33 -12.01
C PRO A 353 14.76 -2.49 -10.74
N TYR A 354 14.24 -3.09 -9.69
CA TYR A 354 14.12 -2.42 -8.39
C TYR A 354 14.50 -3.36 -7.25
N PHE A 355 14.83 -2.73 -6.12
CA PHE A 355 15.15 -3.39 -4.86
C PHE A 355 14.45 -2.67 -3.72
N GLN A 356 14.05 -3.42 -2.71
CA GLN A 356 13.51 -2.86 -1.48
C GLN A 356 14.05 -3.66 -0.28
N ILE A 357 14.43 -2.95 0.76
CA ILE A 357 14.76 -3.54 2.06
C ILE A 357 13.76 -3.02 3.07
N SER A 358 13.24 -3.89 3.93
CA SER A 358 12.29 -3.49 4.96
C SER A 358 12.55 -4.19 6.28
N LEU A 359 12.29 -3.47 7.36
CA LEU A 359 12.21 -4.02 8.71
C LEU A 359 10.73 -4.00 9.11
N ASN A 360 10.24 -5.13 9.59
CA ASN A 360 8.84 -5.31 9.90
C ASN A 360 8.66 -5.80 11.33
N LEU A 361 7.84 -5.12 12.10
CA LEU A 361 7.26 -5.66 13.32
C LEU A 361 6.02 -6.47 12.91
N VAL A 362 5.94 -7.71 13.30
CA VAL A 362 4.83 -8.61 12.92
C VAL A 362 4.06 -9.11 14.13
N SER A 363 2.81 -9.47 13.91
CA SER A 363 2.04 -10.23 14.90
C SER A 363 2.48 -11.71 14.85
N PRO A 364 2.75 -12.34 16.01
CA PRO A 364 3.12 -13.74 16.10
C PRO A 364 2.01 -14.68 15.64
#